data_16dd2cc5566cfe425a303ef1a92cee9f
#
_entry.id   16dd2cc5566cfe425a303ef1a92cee9f
#
_cell.length_a   1.000
_cell.length_b   1.000
_cell.length_c   1.000
_cell.angle_alpha   90.00
_cell.angle_beta   90.00
_cell.angle_gamma   90.00
#
_symmetry.space_group_name_H-M   'P 1'
#
loop_
_entity.id
_entity.type
_entity.pdbx_description
1 polymer ?
#
loop_
_entity_poly.entity_id
_entity_poly.type
_entity_poly.pdbx_seq_one_letter_code
_entity_poly.pdbx_strand_id
1 'polypeptide(L)'
;VRIILMSLLDKVNMSLSLYHYKGLGIFWVDSIMDQYIIKGGMSLAGEVTVSGAKNAALGILAAAIMTDEEVLIDNLPDVKDINVMLEAIAQTGVYVDRINRNKVKINASKLHSCVVDDEYIRRIRASYYLIGALLGKYHKAEVALPGGCEIGARPIDQHLKGFRALGANIDISSGRINASSDKLKGAHIFLDIVSVGATINIMLAASLIPGKTVI
;
A
#
# COMPACT_ATOMS: atom_id res chain seq x y z
N VAL A 1 -2.05 -7.08 -25.66
CA VAL A 1 -1.98 -8.40 -24.99
C VAL A 1 -3.40 -8.97 -25.01
N ARG A 2 -3.65 -9.99 -25.83
CA ARG A 2 -4.93 -10.70 -25.82
C ARG A 2 -4.93 -11.63 -24.60
N ILE A 3 -5.75 -11.35 -23.63
CA ILE A 3 -6.04 -12.26 -22.53
C ILE A 3 -7.34 -12.97 -22.89
N ILE A 4 -7.26 -14.26 -23.14
CA ILE A 4 -8.43 -15.12 -23.24
C ILE A 4 -8.87 -15.39 -21.81
N LEU A 5 -9.80 -14.60 -21.29
CA LEU A 5 -10.50 -14.89 -20.05
C LEU A 5 -11.57 -15.96 -20.33
N MET A 6 -11.24 -17.19 -20.06
CA MET A 6 -12.24 -18.25 -20.03
C MET A 6 -13.21 -18.00 -18.87
N SER A 7 -14.44 -17.78 -19.26
CA SER A 7 -15.68 -17.87 -18.49
C SER A 7 -15.64 -17.43 -17.01
N LEU A 8 -15.94 -16.19 -16.75
CA LEU A 8 -16.45 -15.77 -15.45
C LEU A 8 -16.89 -14.31 -15.50
N LEU A 9 -18.09 -14.00 -15.99
CA LEU A 9 -18.79 -12.76 -15.64
C LEU A 9 -20.07 -12.63 -16.50
N ASP A 10 -21.10 -13.35 -16.11
CA ASP A 10 -22.44 -12.88 -16.41
C ASP A 10 -23.15 -12.60 -15.08
N LYS A 11 -23.39 -11.31 -14.87
CA LYS A 11 -24.20 -10.73 -13.79
C LYS A 11 -23.66 -10.96 -12.38
N VAL A 12 -22.81 -10.05 -11.93
CA VAL A 12 -22.70 -9.74 -10.52
C VAL A 12 -23.99 -9.04 -10.11
N ASN A 13 -24.96 -9.79 -9.64
CA ASN A 13 -26.09 -9.21 -8.93
C ASN A 13 -25.65 -9.00 -7.48
N MET A 14 -25.31 -7.75 -7.13
CA MET A 14 -25.22 -7.35 -5.73
C MET A 14 -26.63 -7.38 -5.14
N SER A 15 -26.96 -8.44 -4.47
CA SER A 15 -28.18 -8.52 -3.66
C SER A 15 -27.81 -8.13 -2.23
N LEU A 16 -28.18 -6.91 -1.83
CA LEU A 16 -28.24 -6.51 -0.43
C LEU A 16 -29.35 -7.34 0.24
N SER A 17 -28.99 -8.37 0.97
CA SER A 17 -29.95 -9.13 1.77
C SER A 17 -30.06 -8.47 3.15
N LEU A 18 -31.09 -7.61 3.31
CA LEU A 18 -31.55 -7.13 4.60
C LEU A 18 -32.33 -8.26 5.31
N TYR A 19 -31.69 -8.98 6.23
CA TYR A 19 -32.42 -9.84 7.14
C TYR A 19 -33.06 -9.01 8.25
N HIS A 20 -34.39 -8.81 8.14
CA HIS A 20 -35.21 -8.27 9.24
C HIS A 20 -35.55 -9.39 10.20
N TYR A 21 -34.90 -9.42 11.36
CA TYR A 21 -35.34 -10.23 12.49
C TYR A 21 -36.26 -9.38 13.37
N LYS A 22 -37.54 -9.70 13.38
CA LYS A 22 -38.51 -9.11 14.34
C LYS A 22 -38.34 -9.78 15.70
N GLY A 23 -37.96 -9.01 16.67
CA GLY A 23 -38.09 -9.32 18.11
C GLY A 23 -36.79 -9.21 18.91
N LEU A 24 -36.79 -8.25 19.86
CA LEU A 24 -35.83 -7.99 20.91
C LEU A 24 -34.52 -7.28 20.53
N GLY A 25 -34.46 -5.99 20.93
CA GLY A 25 -33.24 -5.31 21.28
C GLY A 25 -32.42 -4.88 20.06
N ILE A 26 -32.24 -3.57 19.89
CA ILE A 26 -31.37 -2.97 18.88
C ILE A 26 -29.94 -3.33 19.20
N PHE A 27 -29.43 -4.41 18.61
CA PHE A 27 -28.00 -4.65 18.43
C PHE A 27 -27.65 -4.24 16.99
N TRP A 28 -26.94 -3.14 16.85
CA TRP A 28 -26.29 -2.81 15.59
C TRP A 28 -25.16 -3.82 15.35
N VAL A 29 -25.40 -4.81 14.52
CA VAL A 29 -24.36 -5.63 13.95
C VAL A 29 -24.11 -5.10 12.55
N ASP A 30 -23.18 -4.17 12.42
CA ASP A 30 -22.59 -3.75 11.16
C ASP A 30 -21.65 -4.84 10.65
N SER A 31 -22.21 -5.93 10.15
CA SER A 31 -21.49 -6.83 9.27
C SER A 31 -22.29 -7.03 8.00
N ILE A 32 -22.18 -6.05 7.10
CA ILE A 32 -22.60 -6.25 5.71
C ILE A 32 -21.60 -7.24 5.12
N MET A 33 -21.97 -8.50 5.05
CA MET A 33 -21.18 -9.50 4.33
C MET A 33 -21.50 -9.35 2.85
N ASP A 34 -20.52 -8.90 2.08
CA ASP A 34 -20.61 -8.88 0.64
C ASP A 34 -20.58 -10.32 0.12
N GLN A 35 -21.57 -10.72 -0.68
CA GLN A 35 -21.64 -12.03 -1.29
C GLN A 35 -21.54 -11.92 -2.81
N TYR A 36 -20.60 -12.64 -3.40
CA TYR A 36 -20.48 -12.78 -4.84
C TYR A 36 -21.23 -14.02 -5.32
N ILE A 37 -22.24 -13.85 -6.19
CA ILE A 37 -22.93 -14.97 -6.84
C ILE A 37 -22.44 -15.06 -8.27
N ILE A 38 -21.74 -16.13 -8.61
CA ILE A 38 -21.11 -16.34 -9.90
C ILE A 38 -21.80 -17.51 -10.62
N LYS A 39 -22.40 -17.25 -11.80
CA LYS A 39 -22.89 -18.29 -12.71
C LYS A 39 -21.91 -18.41 -13.86
N GLY A 40 -21.23 -19.53 -13.95
CA GLY A 40 -20.36 -19.88 -15.08
C GLY A 40 -21.10 -20.64 -16.18
N GLY A 41 -20.38 -21.14 -17.19
CA GLY A 41 -20.90 -22.02 -18.24
C GLY A 41 -21.09 -21.35 -19.61
N MET A 42 -20.77 -20.04 -19.74
CA MET A 42 -20.78 -19.34 -21.03
C MET A 42 -19.37 -19.02 -21.49
N SER A 43 -19.10 -19.19 -22.78
CA SER A 43 -17.85 -18.74 -23.39
C SER A 43 -17.87 -17.20 -23.48
N LEU A 44 -16.77 -16.57 -23.06
CA LEU A 44 -16.58 -15.13 -23.21
C LEU A 44 -15.73 -14.86 -24.45
N ALA A 45 -16.17 -13.91 -25.29
CA ALA A 45 -15.44 -13.39 -26.42
C ALA A 45 -15.52 -11.86 -26.40
N GLY A 46 -14.36 -11.17 -26.53
CA GLY A 46 -14.32 -9.72 -26.50
C GLY A 46 -12.95 -9.18 -26.16
N GLU A 47 -12.85 -7.86 -26.08
CA GLU A 47 -11.63 -7.15 -25.69
C GLU A 47 -11.86 -6.44 -24.36
N VAL A 48 -10.84 -6.49 -23.50
CA VAL A 48 -10.84 -5.81 -22.20
C VAL A 48 -9.62 -4.91 -22.11
N THR A 49 -9.82 -3.65 -21.78
CA THR A 49 -8.72 -2.74 -21.45
C THR A 49 -8.22 -3.06 -20.05
N VAL A 50 -6.93 -3.41 -19.97
CA VAL A 50 -6.30 -3.75 -18.68
C VAL A 50 -6.08 -2.47 -17.87
N SER A 51 -6.62 -2.41 -16.67
CA SER A 51 -6.35 -1.33 -15.71
C SER A 51 -4.94 -1.44 -15.12
N GLY A 52 -4.46 -0.38 -14.50
CA GLY A 52 -3.20 -0.39 -13.75
C GLY A 52 -3.19 -1.46 -12.65
N ALA A 53 -2.01 -2.02 -12.38
CA ALA A 53 -1.83 -3.05 -11.37
C ALA A 53 -1.80 -2.42 -9.97
N LYS A 54 -2.70 -2.83 -9.07
CA LYS A 54 -2.79 -2.33 -7.69
C LYS A 54 -1.44 -2.36 -6.96
N ASN A 55 -0.74 -3.48 -7.00
CA ASN A 55 0.50 -3.63 -6.24
C ASN A 55 1.64 -2.77 -6.80
N ALA A 56 1.70 -2.56 -8.11
CA ALA A 56 2.64 -1.63 -8.71
C ALA A 56 2.31 -0.18 -8.33
N ALA A 57 1.03 0.19 -8.39
CA ALA A 57 0.57 1.53 -8.05
C ALA A 57 0.91 1.92 -6.60
N LEU A 58 0.79 1.00 -5.65
CA LEU A 58 1.14 1.26 -4.25
C LEU A 58 2.63 1.59 -4.06
N GLY A 59 3.53 0.88 -4.74
CA GLY A 59 4.97 1.22 -4.74
C GLY A 59 5.27 2.54 -5.44
N ILE A 60 4.59 2.82 -6.57
CA ILE A 60 4.74 4.08 -7.32
C ILE A 60 4.25 5.28 -6.49
N LEU A 61 3.13 5.15 -5.79
CA LEU A 61 2.62 6.19 -4.89
C LEU A 61 3.59 6.49 -3.75
N ALA A 62 4.21 5.46 -3.17
CA ALA A 62 5.25 5.65 -2.17
C ALA A 62 6.51 6.31 -2.77
N ALA A 63 6.90 5.97 -3.99
CA ALA A 63 8.02 6.61 -4.69
C ALA A 63 7.74 8.09 -5.01
N ALA A 64 6.48 8.44 -5.31
CA ALA A 64 6.10 9.81 -5.66
C ALA A 64 6.35 10.84 -4.54
N ILE A 65 6.38 10.42 -3.27
CA ILE A 65 6.71 11.35 -2.16
C ILE A 65 8.21 11.57 -1.97
N MET A 66 9.04 10.88 -2.73
CA MET A 66 10.50 10.97 -2.61
C MET A 66 11.10 12.11 -3.42
N THR A 67 10.34 12.81 -4.25
CA THR A 67 10.72 14.03 -4.95
C THR A 67 9.90 15.23 -4.46
N ASP A 68 10.46 16.43 -4.59
CA ASP A 68 9.76 17.70 -4.35
C ASP A 68 9.06 18.22 -5.60
N GLU A 69 9.33 17.60 -6.75
CA GLU A 69 8.70 17.93 -8.01
C GLU A 69 7.24 17.40 -8.07
N GLU A 70 6.46 17.98 -8.97
CA GLU A 70 5.11 17.53 -9.24
C GLU A 70 5.16 16.21 -10.03
N VAL A 71 4.51 15.18 -9.50
CA VAL A 71 4.40 13.86 -10.12
C VAL A 71 2.98 13.63 -10.59
N LEU A 72 2.80 13.38 -11.89
CA LEU A 72 1.53 12.99 -12.47
C LEU A 72 1.53 11.47 -12.68
N ILE A 73 0.59 10.79 -12.03
CA ILE A 73 0.42 9.32 -12.16
C ILE A 73 -0.89 9.05 -12.88
N ASP A 74 -0.81 8.32 -13.98
CA ASP A 74 -1.96 7.91 -14.79
C ASP A 74 -2.19 6.40 -14.71
N ASN A 75 -3.36 5.95 -15.16
CA ASN A 75 -3.79 4.56 -15.14
C ASN A 75 -3.75 3.92 -13.74
N LEU A 76 -4.06 4.69 -12.68
CA LEU A 76 -4.27 4.14 -11.35
C LEU A 76 -5.55 3.30 -11.29
N PRO A 77 -5.53 2.10 -10.69
CA PRO A 77 -6.76 1.35 -10.47
C PRO A 77 -7.62 2.03 -9.40
N ASP A 78 -8.93 2.14 -9.67
CA ASP A 78 -9.88 2.71 -8.70
C ASP A 78 -10.31 1.63 -7.70
N VAL A 79 -9.46 1.37 -6.71
CA VAL A 79 -9.67 0.38 -5.64
C VAL A 79 -9.41 0.97 -4.28
N LYS A 80 -10.03 0.40 -3.24
CA LYS A 80 -9.97 0.88 -1.86
C LYS A 80 -8.54 1.10 -1.36
N ASP A 81 -7.62 0.18 -1.66
CA ASP A 81 -6.23 0.27 -1.19
C ASP A 81 -5.51 1.51 -1.72
N ILE A 82 -5.78 1.90 -2.98
CA ILE A 82 -5.20 3.11 -3.59
C ILE A 82 -5.75 4.36 -2.92
N ASN A 83 -7.05 4.39 -2.64
CA ASN A 83 -7.67 5.53 -1.97
C ASN A 83 -7.12 5.73 -0.57
N VAL A 84 -7.03 4.66 0.22
CA VAL A 84 -6.44 4.70 1.57
C VAL A 84 -4.95 5.11 1.54
N MET A 85 -4.18 4.66 0.53
CA MET A 85 -2.78 5.08 0.37
C MET A 85 -2.65 6.57 0.06
N LEU A 86 -3.51 7.12 -0.80
CA LEU A 86 -3.54 8.56 -1.11
C LEU A 86 -3.93 9.39 0.12
N GLU A 87 -4.89 8.92 0.91
CA GLU A 87 -5.27 9.55 2.18
C GLU A 87 -4.09 9.56 3.18
N ALA A 88 -3.40 8.42 3.34
CA ALA A 88 -2.22 8.31 4.20
C ALA A 88 -1.09 9.26 3.76
N ILE A 89 -0.85 9.38 2.46
CA ILE A 89 0.13 10.31 1.89
C ILE A 89 -0.28 11.76 2.17
N ALA A 90 -1.55 12.12 1.94
CA ALA A 90 -2.03 13.49 2.15
C ALA A 90 -1.88 13.95 3.60
N GLN A 91 -2.05 13.05 4.57
CA GLN A 91 -1.86 13.38 6.00
C GLN A 91 -0.43 13.74 6.38
N THR A 92 0.56 13.30 5.61
CA THR A 92 1.96 13.71 5.85
C THR A 92 2.25 15.15 5.39
N GLY A 93 1.26 15.84 4.83
CA GLY A 93 1.38 17.20 4.27
C GLY A 93 1.67 17.25 2.78
N VAL A 94 1.64 16.11 2.12
CA VAL A 94 1.76 16.01 0.67
C VAL A 94 0.48 16.51 0.01
N TYR A 95 0.63 17.35 -1.01
CA TYR A 95 -0.49 17.76 -1.84
C TYR A 95 -0.88 16.62 -2.78
N VAL A 96 -2.14 16.20 -2.71
CA VAL A 96 -2.74 15.15 -3.53
C VAL A 96 -3.96 15.71 -4.23
N ASP A 97 -3.94 15.77 -5.55
CA ASP A 97 -5.04 16.22 -6.39
C ASP A 97 -5.51 15.09 -7.30
N ARG A 98 -6.72 14.61 -7.09
CA ARG A 98 -7.31 13.55 -7.89
C ARG A 98 -8.02 14.13 -9.11
N ILE A 99 -7.34 14.16 -10.25
CA ILE A 99 -7.85 14.71 -11.50
C ILE A 99 -9.06 13.92 -12.01
N ASN A 100 -8.99 12.59 -11.89
CA ASN A 100 -10.12 11.69 -12.17
C ASN A 100 -9.92 10.34 -11.45
N ARG A 101 -10.77 9.34 -11.72
CA ARG A 101 -10.72 8.03 -11.06
C ARG A 101 -9.37 7.31 -11.22
N ASN A 102 -8.68 7.54 -12.32
CA ASN A 102 -7.47 6.81 -12.69
C ASN A 102 -6.22 7.69 -12.78
N LYS A 103 -6.33 8.98 -12.42
CA LYS A 103 -5.22 9.94 -12.54
C LYS A 103 -5.13 10.82 -11.30
N VAL A 104 -3.93 10.92 -10.75
CA VAL A 104 -3.63 11.74 -9.60
C VAL A 104 -2.35 12.55 -9.81
N LYS A 105 -2.33 13.76 -9.27
CA LYS A 105 -1.17 14.63 -9.17
C LYS A 105 -0.71 14.66 -7.72
N ILE A 106 0.59 14.50 -7.50
CA ILE A 106 1.21 14.47 -6.17
C ILE A 106 2.34 15.48 -6.14
N ASN A 107 2.43 16.27 -5.08
CA ASN A 107 3.56 17.15 -4.81
C ASN A 107 3.94 17.07 -3.34
N ALA A 108 5.15 16.58 -3.06
CA ALA A 108 5.64 16.34 -1.70
C ALA A 108 6.55 17.46 -1.16
N SER A 109 6.64 18.60 -1.85
CA SER A 109 7.48 19.75 -1.43
C SER A 109 7.10 20.32 -0.06
N LYS A 110 5.86 20.11 0.37
CA LYS A 110 5.33 20.56 1.66
C LYS A 110 5.16 19.42 2.68
N LEU A 111 5.73 18.25 2.44
CA LEU A 111 5.71 17.16 3.42
C LEU A 111 6.37 17.64 4.72
N HIS A 112 5.65 17.56 5.82
CA HIS A 112 6.09 18.06 7.13
C HIS A 112 6.03 17.01 8.22
N SER A 113 5.41 15.84 7.97
CA SER A 113 5.31 14.76 8.94
C SER A 113 5.84 13.45 8.37
N CYS A 114 6.76 12.81 9.10
CA CYS A 114 7.21 11.46 8.83
C CYS A 114 6.43 10.41 9.65
N VAL A 115 5.31 10.81 10.25
CA VAL A 115 4.41 9.95 11.03
C VAL A 115 3.22 9.58 10.16
N VAL A 116 2.97 8.29 10.01
CA VAL A 116 1.79 7.77 9.32
C VAL A 116 0.84 7.17 10.34
N ASP A 117 -0.39 7.64 10.36
CA ASP A 117 -1.36 7.33 11.40
C ASP A 117 -1.86 5.88 11.33
N ASP A 118 -2.22 5.37 12.51
CA ASP A 118 -2.68 3.99 12.71
C ASP A 118 -3.91 3.63 11.90
N GLU A 119 -4.82 4.58 11.69
CA GLU A 119 -6.07 4.34 10.97
C GLU A 119 -5.84 3.85 9.55
N TYR A 120 -4.86 4.40 8.85
CA TYR A 120 -4.55 4.03 7.46
C TYR A 120 -3.74 2.75 7.37
N ILE A 121 -2.78 2.58 8.28
CA ILE A 121 -1.91 1.39 8.33
C ILE A 121 -2.72 0.13 8.60
N ARG A 122 -3.72 0.20 9.47
CA ARG A 122 -4.59 -0.94 9.77
C ARG A 122 -5.47 -1.35 8.60
N ARG A 123 -5.79 -0.41 7.72
CA ARG A 123 -6.66 -0.64 6.56
C ARG A 123 -5.93 -1.28 5.38
N ILE A 124 -4.64 -0.94 5.17
CA ILE A 124 -3.83 -1.49 4.07
C ILE A 124 -2.40 -1.77 4.52
N ARG A 125 -1.93 -2.96 4.21
CA ARG A 125 -0.54 -3.35 4.55
C ARG A 125 0.52 -2.65 3.70
N ALA A 126 0.16 -2.20 2.50
CA ALA A 126 1.09 -1.51 1.60
C ALA A 126 1.54 -0.15 2.11
N SER A 127 0.89 0.40 3.13
CA SER A 127 1.36 1.59 3.85
C SER A 127 2.79 1.44 4.40
N TYR A 128 3.29 0.22 4.57
CA TYR A 128 4.70 -0.01 4.88
C TYR A 128 5.69 0.54 3.86
N TYR A 129 5.31 0.67 2.59
CA TYR A 129 6.17 1.28 1.60
C TYR A 129 6.53 2.73 1.95
N LEU A 130 5.68 3.39 2.75
CA LEU A 130 5.97 4.74 3.26
C LEU A 130 7.17 4.74 4.21
N ILE A 131 7.47 3.63 4.93
CA ILE A 131 8.67 3.55 5.78
C ILE A 131 9.92 3.74 4.92
N GLY A 132 10.05 2.96 3.84
CA GLY A 132 11.20 3.04 2.94
C GLY A 132 11.33 4.41 2.26
N ALA A 133 10.22 4.95 1.78
CA ALA A 133 10.20 6.24 1.11
C ALA A 133 10.59 7.39 2.07
N LEU A 134 9.99 7.44 3.26
CA LEU A 134 10.29 8.47 4.26
C LEU A 134 11.71 8.31 4.82
N LEU A 135 12.14 7.09 5.11
CA LEU A 135 13.49 6.81 5.61
C LEU A 135 14.56 7.21 4.57
N GLY A 136 14.35 6.88 3.29
CA GLY A 136 15.28 7.21 2.21
C GLY A 136 15.43 8.72 1.97
N LYS A 137 14.33 9.48 2.08
CA LYS A 137 14.34 10.92 1.81
C LYS A 137 14.62 11.77 3.06
N TYR A 138 13.97 11.41 4.18
CA TYR A 138 13.98 12.25 5.39
C TYR A 138 14.80 11.64 6.52
N HIS A 139 15.40 10.48 6.32
CA HIS A 139 16.16 9.73 7.33
C HIS A 139 15.36 9.41 8.60
N LYS A 140 14.05 9.52 8.53
CA LYS A 140 13.12 9.26 9.63
C LYS A 140 11.78 8.76 9.10
N ALA A 141 11.22 7.75 9.76
CA ALA A 141 9.86 7.29 9.53
C ALA A 141 9.28 6.73 10.83
N GLU A 142 8.02 7.07 11.11
CA GLU A 142 7.26 6.50 12.20
C GLU A 142 5.95 5.97 11.65
N VAL A 143 5.76 4.67 11.69
CA VAL A 143 4.63 3.99 11.05
C VAL A 143 4.07 2.95 12.01
N ALA A 144 2.76 2.92 12.19
CA ALA A 144 2.11 1.92 13.03
C ALA A 144 2.37 0.50 12.54
N LEU A 145 2.42 -0.45 13.46
CA LEU A 145 2.39 -1.87 13.10
C LEU A 145 1.01 -2.22 12.51
N PRO A 146 0.95 -3.00 11.43
CA PRO A 146 -0.33 -3.39 10.87
C PRO A 146 -1.08 -4.28 11.84
N GLY A 147 -2.36 -4.10 11.89
CA GLY A 147 -3.28 -5.06 12.48
C GLY A 147 -3.15 -6.43 11.81
N GLY A 148 -3.58 -7.47 12.49
CA GLY A 148 -3.65 -8.82 11.91
C GLY A 148 -4.48 -8.83 10.64
N CYS A 149 -4.00 -9.54 9.62
CA CYS A 149 -4.77 -9.80 8.41
C CYS A 149 -5.38 -11.21 8.53
N GLU A 150 -6.64 -11.38 8.16
CA GLU A 150 -7.35 -12.66 8.15
C GLU A 150 -6.64 -13.76 7.33
N ILE A 151 -5.74 -13.37 6.41
CA ILE A 151 -4.99 -14.28 5.53
C ILE A 151 -3.68 -14.80 6.18
N GLY A 152 -3.38 -14.47 7.44
CA GLY A 152 -2.22 -14.96 8.21
C GLY A 152 -1.16 -13.91 8.52
N ALA A 153 -0.29 -14.27 9.46
CA ALA A 153 0.86 -13.45 9.86
C ALA A 153 1.84 -13.30 8.69
N ARG A 154 2.11 -12.05 8.32
CA ARG A 154 3.17 -11.74 7.36
C ARG A 154 4.16 -10.83 8.07
N PRO A 155 5.23 -11.40 8.61
CA PRO A 155 6.21 -10.66 9.38
C PRO A 155 6.88 -9.58 8.52
N ILE A 156 7.25 -8.48 9.15
CA ILE A 156 7.99 -7.36 8.52
C ILE A 156 9.49 -7.46 8.77
N ASP A 157 9.93 -8.56 9.35
CA ASP A 157 11.32 -8.82 9.72
C ASP A 157 12.30 -8.59 8.56
N GLN A 158 11.94 -9.01 7.33
CA GLN A 158 12.78 -8.81 6.15
C GLN A 158 12.88 -7.32 5.75
N HIS A 159 11.83 -6.52 5.95
CA HIS A 159 11.88 -5.07 5.77
C HIS A 159 12.86 -4.45 6.77
N LEU A 160 12.70 -4.78 8.05
CA LEU A 160 13.55 -4.24 9.12
C LEU A 160 15.01 -4.70 8.98
N LYS A 161 15.25 -5.95 8.57
CA LYS A 161 16.57 -6.47 8.24
C LYS A 161 17.25 -5.62 7.16
N GLY A 162 16.54 -5.33 6.09
CA GLY A 162 17.03 -4.49 5.01
C GLY A 162 17.37 -3.07 5.46
N PHE A 163 16.49 -2.43 6.21
CA PHE A 163 16.74 -1.07 6.72
C PHE A 163 17.93 -1.02 7.68
N ARG A 164 18.06 -2.00 8.59
CA ARG A 164 19.24 -2.10 9.47
C ARG A 164 20.53 -2.28 8.67
N ALA A 165 20.51 -3.08 7.61
CA ALA A 165 21.67 -3.26 6.74
C ALA A 165 22.06 -1.95 6.02
N LEU A 166 21.10 -1.09 5.67
CA LEU A 166 21.35 0.24 5.13
C LEU A 166 21.84 1.25 6.20
N GLY A 167 21.89 0.87 7.48
CA GLY A 167 22.36 1.71 8.59
C GLY A 167 21.26 2.43 9.36
N ALA A 168 20.01 1.98 9.24
CA ALA A 168 18.92 2.54 10.03
C ALA A 168 18.88 1.94 11.44
N ASN A 169 18.61 2.80 12.42
CA ASN A 169 18.18 2.41 13.77
C ASN A 169 16.69 2.14 13.74
N ILE A 170 16.28 0.95 14.18
CA ILE A 170 14.89 0.53 14.20
C ILE A 170 14.49 0.20 15.64
N ASP A 171 13.56 0.94 16.17
CA ASP A 171 12.88 0.65 17.41
C ASP A 171 11.40 0.28 17.14
N ILE A 172 10.90 -0.67 17.89
CA ILE A 172 9.48 -1.05 17.87
C ILE A 172 8.93 -0.87 19.27
N SER A 173 8.19 0.19 19.45
CA SER A 173 7.59 0.55 20.73
C SER A 173 6.17 1.06 20.54
N SER A 174 5.31 0.83 21.52
CA SER A 174 3.92 1.31 21.53
C SER A 174 3.13 0.95 20.26
N GLY A 175 3.40 -0.21 19.66
CA GLY A 175 2.72 -0.65 18.43
C GLY A 175 3.14 0.11 17.15
N ARG A 176 4.29 0.79 17.17
CA ARG A 176 4.83 1.57 16.06
C ARG A 176 6.25 1.15 15.72
N ILE A 177 6.60 1.32 14.46
CA ILE A 177 7.97 1.17 13.96
C ILE A 177 8.55 2.57 13.86
N ASN A 178 9.60 2.80 14.62
CA ASN A 178 10.40 4.02 14.56
C ASN A 178 11.70 3.70 13.84
N ALA A 179 11.85 4.22 12.64
CA ALA A 179 13.05 4.08 11.83
C ALA A 179 13.75 5.44 11.72
N SER A 180 15.04 5.47 12.01
CA SER A 180 15.83 6.70 11.89
C SER A 180 17.27 6.39 11.53
N SER A 181 17.98 7.33 10.94
CA SER A 181 19.41 7.22 10.68
C SER A 181 20.06 8.57 10.52
N ASP A 182 21.24 8.74 11.09
CA ASP A 182 22.08 9.92 10.81
C ASP A 182 22.79 9.79 9.46
N LYS A 183 23.05 8.56 9.02
CA LYS A 183 23.77 8.29 7.78
C LYS A 183 23.44 6.92 7.21
N LEU A 184 22.53 6.91 6.26
CA LEU A 184 22.26 5.72 5.44
C LEU A 184 23.37 5.53 4.39
N LYS A 185 23.67 4.27 4.07
CA LYS A 185 24.64 3.89 3.04
C LYS A 185 24.23 2.63 2.32
N GLY A 186 24.69 2.48 1.07
CA GLY A 186 24.48 1.27 0.29
C GLY A 186 25.06 0.03 0.98
N ALA A 187 24.39 -1.11 0.80
CA ALA A 187 24.74 -2.38 1.44
C ALA A 187 24.44 -3.59 0.56
N HIS A 188 25.08 -4.72 0.87
CA HIS A 188 24.67 -6.02 0.37
C HIS A 188 23.67 -6.63 1.35
N ILE A 189 22.46 -6.92 0.85
CA ILE A 189 21.34 -7.38 1.67
C ILE A 189 20.88 -8.73 1.17
N PHE A 190 20.99 -9.74 2.01
CA PHE A 190 20.47 -11.07 1.74
C PHE A 190 19.16 -11.27 2.51
N LEU A 191 18.05 -11.50 1.78
CA LEU A 191 16.77 -11.82 2.38
C LEU A 191 16.69 -13.32 2.66
N ASP A 192 16.24 -13.69 3.86
CA ASP A 192 16.15 -15.10 4.28
C ASP A 192 15.02 -15.84 3.53
N ILE A 193 14.02 -15.10 3.12
CA ILE A 193 12.90 -15.57 2.32
C ILE A 193 12.58 -14.58 1.20
N VAL A 194 12.05 -15.06 0.09
CA VAL A 194 11.58 -14.21 -1.01
C VAL A 194 10.46 -13.31 -0.52
N SER A 195 10.65 -11.99 -0.65
CA SER A 195 9.66 -10.99 -0.24
C SER A 195 9.63 -9.81 -1.20
N VAL A 196 8.63 -9.77 -2.06
CA VAL A 196 8.41 -8.64 -2.99
C VAL A 196 8.25 -7.34 -2.22
N GLY A 197 7.48 -7.35 -1.12
CA GLY A 197 7.24 -6.17 -0.29
C GLY A 197 8.51 -5.63 0.33
N ALA A 198 9.34 -6.49 0.93
CA ALA A 198 10.61 -6.08 1.51
C ALA A 198 11.56 -5.54 0.44
N THR A 199 11.67 -6.21 -0.71
CA THR A 199 12.51 -5.77 -1.83
C THR A 199 12.13 -4.37 -2.29
N ILE A 200 10.85 -4.11 -2.58
CA ILE A 200 10.37 -2.78 -3.00
C ILE A 200 10.67 -1.73 -1.92
N ASN A 201 10.41 -2.05 -0.67
CA ASN A 201 10.59 -1.11 0.44
C ASN A 201 12.07 -0.76 0.67
N ILE A 202 12.95 -1.75 0.55
CA ILE A 202 14.41 -1.54 0.61
C ILE A 202 14.89 -0.73 -0.60
N MET A 203 14.37 -1.01 -1.80
CA MET A 203 14.68 -0.23 -3.01
C MET A 203 14.31 1.24 -2.83
N LEU A 204 13.11 1.54 -2.28
CA LEU A 204 12.69 2.90 -1.96
C LEU A 204 13.71 3.57 -1.02
N ALA A 205 14.04 2.94 0.10
CA ALA A 205 15.01 3.50 1.04
C ALA A 205 16.41 3.69 0.41
N ALA A 206 16.82 2.78 -0.49
CA ALA A 206 18.14 2.79 -1.10
C ALA A 206 18.30 3.77 -2.27
N SER A 207 17.20 4.25 -2.85
CA SER A 207 17.24 5.03 -4.11
C SER A 207 17.85 6.44 -3.98
N LEU A 208 17.81 7.04 -2.79
CA LEU A 208 18.33 8.38 -2.53
C LEU A 208 19.60 8.41 -1.65
N ILE A 209 20.14 7.24 -1.27
CA ILE A 209 21.31 7.16 -0.40
C ILE A 209 22.58 6.89 -1.19
N PRO A 210 23.76 7.30 -0.70
CA PRO A 210 25.02 7.09 -1.40
C PRO A 210 25.45 5.62 -1.37
N GLY A 211 26.17 5.23 -2.43
CA GLY A 211 26.77 3.90 -2.55
C GLY A 211 25.91 2.93 -3.36
N LYS A 212 26.39 1.67 -3.44
CA LYS A 212 25.71 0.60 -4.17
C LYS A 212 24.96 -0.30 -3.20
N THR A 213 23.69 -0.54 -3.50
CA THR A 213 22.88 -1.55 -2.79
C THR A 213 22.63 -2.75 -3.70
N VAL A 214 22.81 -3.93 -3.16
CA VAL A 214 22.51 -5.21 -3.81
C VAL A 214 21.56 -5.98 -2.89
N ILE A 215 20.44 -6.43 -3.46
CA ILE A 215 19.42 -7.21 -2.76
C ILE A 215 19.30 -8.57 -3.43
#